data_43f4287f041c5ed22f35b4c99b68d5ba
#
_entry.id   43f4287f041c5ed22f35b4c99b68d5ba
#
_cell.length_a   1.000
_cell.length_b   1.000
_cell.length_c   1.000
_cell.angle_alpha   90.00
_cell.angle_beta   90.00
_cell.angle_gamma   90.00
#
_symmetry.space_group_name_H-M   'P 1'
#
loop_
_entity.id
_entity.type
_entity.pdbx_description
1 polymer ?
#
loop_
_entity_poly.entity_id
_entity_poly.type
_entity_poly.pdbx_seq_one_letter_code
_entity_poly.pdbx_strand_id
1 'polypeptide(L)'
;MTTKTNNGLTRRHLLATTAGGAAFLAMGPAWAQSTTLNILSHRVHQAVLGEDGADGLLAEWKAENGIELAYTTFDSNPLQDRLFREASLSETEYGVGYMIDNRPTSEIASLFEPLGPWQEQDPIEEFGDIAPGLIQGMTVDGNLIGIPVRHATQGLFYNEALLEEAGISAPPTTLEELVEQANTLTFTSSAGTDVTGMILASDLALFPVMFARAFGGDFITQDFELVPDPAAMEAGLNVLRGMFESGALPRSYAATRNDDQVTWMQQGRAAFTVLPFARNAQLNNPEQSNYPGQIKAIAFPGAEELDGPMASIVEAWAMVIPANYADKAMAWSYIREVSSQANTIGMALNGNGPVRVSSYSDPNLIEQNPLAEVEAQVLANARGAFPPFPEAARAQATMLEEVQLAVIGRKDVSEAVAAIIERVGPMMPS
;
A
#
# COMPACT_ATOMS: atom_id res chain seq x y z
N MET A 1 59.74 68.32 7.26
CA MET A 1 59.38 69.65 6.78
C MET A 1 57.88 69.58 6.51
N THR A 2 57.11 70.07 7.47
CA THR A 2 56.39 71.37 7.43
C THR A 2 55.30 71.39 6.38
N THR A 3 54.02 71.60 6.59
CA THR A 3 53.20 72.26 7.63
C THR A 3 51.74 72.00 7.20
N LYS A 4 50.82 71.57 8.07
CA LYS A 4 49.70 72.34 8.62
C LYS A 4 49.04 73.36 7.71
N THR A 5 47.73 73.29 7.49
CA THR A 5 46.76 74.11 8.23
C THR A 5 45.28 73.75 7.94
N ASN A 6 44.57 73.73 8.98
CA ASN A 6 43.17 73.83 9.36
C ASN A 6 42.44 75.10 8.76
N ASN A 7 41.13 74.97 8.63
CA ASN A 7 40.01 75.85 9.04
C ASN A 7 38.80 75.54 8.17
N GLY A 8 37.63 75.33 8.60
CA GLY A 8 36.91 75.82 9.75
C GLY A 8 35.63 76.53 9.28
N LEU A 9 34.46 75.88 9.60
CA LEU A 9 33.18 76.53 9.88
C LEU A 9 32.58 77.59 8.93
N THR A 10 31.36 77.42 8.45
CA THR A 10 30.19 78.03 9.10
C THR A 10 28.86 77.66 8.39
N ARG A 11 27.81 77.61 9.21
CA ARG A 11 26.39 77.51 8.89
C ARG A 11 25.82 78.75 8.21
N ARG A 12 24.71 78.48 7.47
CA ARG A 12 23.55 79.37 7.15
C ARG A 12 23.42 79.83 5.69
N HIS A 13 22.34 79.44 5.13
CA HIS A 13 21.09 80.04 4.61
C HIS A 13 20.59 79.25 3.41
N LEU A 14 19.50 78.58 3.50
CA LEU A 14 18.10 79.00 3.36
C LEU A 14 17.67 79.39 1.95
N LEU A 15 16.61 78.75 1.54
CA LEU A 15 15.57 79.03 0.57
C LEU A 15 15.60 78.31 -0.79
N ALA A 16 14.76 77.28 -0.85
CA ALA A 16 13.59 77.15 -1.72
C ALA A 16 13.76 77.25 -3.23
N THR A 17 13.62 76.19 -3.93
CA THR A 17 12.76 76.13 -5.13
C THR A 17 12.23 74.65 -5.33
N THR A 18 10.94 74.53 -5.39
CA THR A 18 10.16 73.41 -5.76
C THR A 18 10.44 72.98 -7.21
N ALA A 19 10.88 71.76 -7.41
CA ALA A 19 10.71 71.02 -8.67
C ALA A 19 10.32 69.57 -8.38
N GLY A 20 9.10 69.22 -8.76
CA GLY A 20 8.58 67.88 -8.62
C GLY A 20 9.38 66.92 -9.44
N GLY A 21 10.04 65.98 -8.75
CA GLY A 21 10.61 64.76 -9.31
C GLY A 21 9.82 63.58 -8.80
N ALA A 22 8.96 63.00 -9.63
CA ALA A 22 8.33 61.73 -9.37
C ALA A 22 9.43 60.70 -9.20
N ALA A 23 9.70 60.27 -7.96
CA ALA A 23 10.49 59.09 -7.68
C ALA A 23 9.62 57.87 -8.10
N PHE A 24 9.85 57.37 -9.29
CA PHE A 24 9.50 56.00 -9.62
C PHE A 24 10.32 55.10 -8.69
N LEU A 25 9.74 54.69 -7.59
CA LEU A 25 10.17 53.49 -6.88
C LEU A 25 10.00 52.33 -7.89
N ALA A 26 11.09 51.94 -8.51
CA ALA A 26 11.18 50.65 -9.17
C ALA A 26 10.91 49.60 -8.06
N MET A 27 9.66 49.19 -7.95
CA MET A 27 9.34 47.89 -7.33
C MET A 27 10.04 46.86 -8.21
N GLY A 28 11.22 46.43 -7.80
CA GLY A 28 11.80 45.18 -8.31
C GLY A 28 10.77 44.08 -8.10
N PRO A 29 10.76 43.03 -8.96
CA PRO A 29 9.86 41.93 -8.74
C PRO A 29 10.05 41.47 -7.30
N ALA A 30 9.01 41.59 -6.49
CA ALA A 30 8.95 40.90 -5.22
C ALA A 30 9.10 39.42 -5.61
N TRP A 31 10.25 38.84 -5.34
CA TRP A 31 10.43 37.42 -5.37
C TRP A 31 9.43 36.91 -4.34
N ALA A 32 8.32 36.37 -4.81
CA ALA A 32 7.37 35.67 -3.95
C ALA A 32 8.22 34.61 -3.26
N GLN A 33 8.33 34.72 -1.94
CA GLN A 33 8.99 33.71 -1.14
C GLN A 33 8.16 32.44 -1.33
N SER A 34 8.70 31.42 -2.00
CA SER A 34 8.01 30.16 -2.20
C SER A 34 7.69 29.57 -0.83
N THR A 35 6.44 29.19 -0.64
CA THR A 35 6.03 28.51 0.58
C THR A 35 6.46 27.05 0.47
N THR A 36 7.13 26.50 1.49
CA THR A 36 7.57 25.12 1.48
C THR A 36 6.54 24.23 2.20
N LEU A 37 6.08 23.18 1.53
CA LEU A 37 5.31 22.11 2.13
C LEU A 37 6.24 20.95 2.49
N ASN A 38 6.41 20.70 3.79
CA ASN A 38 7.18 19.56 4.28
C ASN A 38 6.32 18.29 4.30
N ILE A 39 6.88 17.20 3.82
CA ILE A 39 6.18 15.93 3.63
C ILE A 39 6.96 14.78 4.27
N LEU A 40 6.30 14.01 5.13
CA LEU A 40 6.84 12.75 5.66
C LEU A 40 6.40 11.58 4.76
N SER A 41 7.35 10.90 4.13
CA SER A 41 7.04 9.91 3.10
C SER A 41 7.98 8.70 3.14
N HIS A 42 7.59 7.64 2.46
CA HIS A 42 8.50 6.59 2.04
C HIS A 42 9.14 7.01 0.70
N ARG A 43 10.39 6.64 0.49
CA ARG A 43 11.17 6.99 -0.72
C ARG A 43 10.43 6.62 -2.03
N VAL A 44 9.69 5.53 -2.02
CA VAL A 44 8.94 5.07 -3.20
C VAL A 44 7.88 6.08 -3.65
N HIS A 45 7.21 6.78 -2.73
CA HIS A 45 6.17 7.75 -3.10
C HIS A 45 6.76 9.00 -3.76
N GLN A 46 7.91 9.46 -3.27
CA GLN A 46 8.66 10.55 -3.90
C GLN A 46 9.12 10.15 -5.32
N ALA A 47 9.65 8.94 -5.46
CA ALA A 47 10.15 8.44 -6.75
C ALA A 47 9.04 8.30 -7.80
N VAL A 48 7.86 7.75 -7.45
CA VAL A 48 6.76 7.58 -8.41
C VAL A 48 6.13 8.90 -8.85
N LEU A 49 6.26 9.96 -8.04
CA LEU A 49 5.88 11.33 -8.41
C LEU A 49 6.98 12.03 -9.26
N GLY A 50 8.17 11.41 -9.41
CA GLY A 50 9.32 12.02 -10.09
C GLY A 50 9.96 13.15 -9.30
N GLU A 51 9.64 13.32 -8.02
CA GLU A 51 10.11 14.42 -7.16
C GLU A 51 11.56 14.23 -6.62
N ASP A 52 12.23 13.19 -7.06
CA ASP A 52 13.68 12.98 -6.90
C ASP A 52 14.51 13.56 -8.08
N GLY A 53 13.82 14.15 -9.09
CA GLY A 53 14.37 14.77 -10.29
C GLY A 53 13.72 16.12 -10.64
N ALA A 54 14.10 16.69 -11.79
CA ALA A 54 13.67 18.03 -12.19
C ALA A 54 12.25 18.09 -12.80
N ASP A 55 11.75 16.99 -13.35
CA ASP A 55 10.54 16.94 -14.17
C ASP A 55 9.44 16.07 -13.49
N GLY A 56 9.16 16.34 -12.22
CA GLY A 56 8.14 15.65 -11.47
C GLY A 56 6.72 15.92 -11.97
N LEU A 57 5.79 14.99 -11.69
CA LEU A 57 4.38 15.09 -12.08
C LEU A 57 3.68 16.34 -11.53
N LEU A 58 4.20 16.92 -10.44
CA LEU A 58 3.65 18.11 -9.78
C LEU A 58 4.31 19.43 -10.21
N ALA A 59 5.17 19.43 -11.24
CA ALA A 59 5.96 20.59 -11.63
C ALA A 59 5.10 21.82 -11.98
N GLU A 60 4.02 21.65 -12.76
CA GLU A 60 3.10 22.69 -13.14
C GLU A 60 2.34 23.24 -11.92
N TRP A 61 1.76 22.36 -11.11
CA TRP A 61 1.07 22.73 -9.89
C TRP A 61 1.96 23.48 -8.89
N LYS A 62 3.22 23.06 -8.72
CA LYS A 62 4.23 23.79 -7.89
C LYS A 62 4.44 25.21 -8.40
N ALA A 63 4.61 25.35 -9.71
CA ALA A 63 4.86 26.65 -10.35
C ALA A 63 3.65 27.60 -10.22
N GLU A 64 2.42 27.09 -10.44
CA GLU A 64 1.18 27.87 -10.36
C GLU A 64 0.88 28.35 -8.94
N ASN A 65 1.17 27.52 -7.94
CA ASN A 65 0.87 27.81 -6.54
C ASN A 65 2.06 28.46 -5.78
N GLY A 66 3.24 28.57 -6.40
CA GLY A 66 4.44 29.09 -5.75
C GLY A 66 4.90 28.23 -4.57
N ILE A 67 4.72 26.91 -4.67
CA ILE A 67 5.00 25.94 -3.60
C ILE A 67 6.25 25.14 -3.95
N GLU A 68 7.14 24.97 -2.95
CA GLU A 68 8.25 24.03 -2.99
C GLU A 68 7.90 22.82 -2.12
N LEU A 69 8.27 21.60 -2.54
CA LEU A 69 8.07 20.38 -1.80
C LEU A 69 9.36 19.91 -1.15
N ALA A 70 9.33 19.63 0.15
CA ALA A 70 10.45 19.09 0.91
C ALA A 70 10.10 17.73 1.49
N TYR A 71 10.62 16.66 0.88
CA TYR A 71 10.40 15.30 1.32
C TYR A 71 11.43 14.86 2.37
N THR A 72 10.94 14.36 3.50
CA THR A 72 11.74 13.63 4.49
C THR A 72 11.31 12.16 4.42
N THR A 73 12.20 11.29 3.94
CA THR A 73 11.85 9.90 3.65
C THR A 73 12.45 8.92 4.66
N PHE A 74 11.66 7.91 5.01
CA PHE A 74 12.04 6.80 5.86
C PHE A 74 11.57 5.47 5.27
N ASP A 75 12.04 4.36 5.82
CA ASP A 75 11.43 3.05 5.62
C ASP A 75 10.09 2.96 6.38
N SER A 76 9.24 1.98 6.04
CA SER A 76 7.84 1.92 6.46
C SER A 76 7.61 2.12 7.96
N ASN A 77 8.22 1.31 8.83
CA ASN A 77 7.98 1.42 10.28
C ASN A 77 8.56 2.70 10.90
N PRO A 78 9.83 3.10 10.63
CA PRO A 78 10.35 4.39 11.08
C PRO A 78 9.54 5.60 10.61
N LEU A 79 8.92 5.53 9.41
CA LEU A 79 8.03 6.57 8.91
C LEU A 79 6.79 6.70 9.80
N GLN A 80 6.10 5.58 10.10
CA GLN A 80 4.92 5.60 10.95
C GLN A 80 5.25 6.13 12.36
N ASP A 81 6.34 5.67 12.97
CA ASP A 81 6.79 6.14 14.28
C ASP A 81 7.08 7.66 14.29
N ARG A 82 7.71 8.16 13.21
CA ARG A 82 7.99 9.60 13.06
C ARG A 82 6.71 10.39 12.87
N LEU A 83 5.81 9.94 12.00
CA LEU A 83 4.55 10.59 11.69
C LEU A 83 3.67 10.74 12.94
N PHE A 84 3.50 9.67 13.72
CA PHE A 84 2.69 9.70 14.94
C PHE A 84 3.29 10.60 16.01
N ARG A 85 4.63 10.61 16.16
CA ARG A 85 5.33 11.51 17.06
C ARG A 85 5.11 12.97 16.68
N GLU A 86 5.27 13.32 15.40
CA GLU A 86 5.05 14.68 14.89
C GLU A 86 3.59 15.13 15.09
N ALA A 87 2.63 14.26 14.78
CA ALA A 87 1.21 14.54 14.96
C ALA A 87 0.81 14.68 16.44
N SER A 88 1.60 14.13 17.38
CA SER A 88 1.36 14.24 18.82
C SER A 88 1.97 15.48 19.48
N LEU A 89 2.76 16.29 18.76
CA LEU A 89 3.31 17.56 19.26
C LEU A 89 2.22 18.64 19.35
N SER A 90 2.53 19.77 19.98
CA SER A 90 1.64 20.93 19.97
C SER A 90 1.51 21.56 18.60
N GLU A 91 2.53 21.46 17.77
CA GLU A 91 2.63 21.98 16.40
C GLU A 91 3.65 21.15 15.62
N THR A 92 3.42 20.95 14.32
CA THR A 92 4.36 20.29 13.42
C THR A 92 4.62 21.12 12.17
N GLU A 93 5.80 20.98 11.59
CA GLU A 93 6.15 21.58 10.31
C GLU A 93 5.70 20.73 9.10
N TYR A 94 5.31 19.45 9.33
CA TYR A 94 4.92 18.54 8.27
C TYR A 94 3.43 18.67 7.96
N GLY A 95 3.12 19.11 6.74
CA GLY A 95 1.74 19.29 6.30
C GLY A 95 1.11 18.01 5.80
N VAL A 96 1.89 17.08 5.24
CA VAL A 96 1.38 15.79 4.76
C VAL A 96 2.27 14.66 5.25
N GLY A 97 1.63 13.57 5.68
CA GLY A 97 2.27 12.31 6.00
C GLY A 97 1.69 11.17 5.16
N TYR A 98 2.49 10.12 4.95
CA TYR A 98 2.04 8.89 4.31
C TYR A 98 1.86 7.79 5.36
N MET A 99 0.64 7.24 5.44
CA MET A 99 0.24 6.24 6.43
C MET A 99 -0.21 4.94 5.76
N ILE A 100 0.13 3.80 6.37
CA ILE A 100 -0.38 2.49 5.95
C ILE A 100 -1.75 2.27 6.57
N ASP A 101 -2.68 1.68 5.83
CA ASP A 101 -4.09 1.47 6.21
C ASP A 101 -4.31 0.54 7.41
N ASN A 102 -3.29 -0.19 7.83
CA ASN A 102 -3.35 -1.04 9.03
C ASN A 102 -2.90 -0.35 10.32
N ARG A 103 -2.69 1.00 10.30
CA ARG A 103 -2.20 1.79 11.46
C ARG A 103 -3.26 2.65 12.15
N PRO A 104 -4.29 3.16 11.46
CA PRO A 104 -5.18 4.16 12.04
C PRO A 104 -6.21 3.55 13.01
N THR A 105 -5.78 3.29 14.27
CA THR A 105 -6.72 3.05 15.37
C THR A 105 -7.47 4.34 15.71
N SER A 106 -8.59 4.27 16.48
CA SER A 106 -9.33 5.48 16.93
C SER A 106 -8.42 6.49 17.62
N GLU A 107 -7.45 6.04 18.44
CA GLU A 107 -6.47 6.90 19.09
C GLU A 107 -5.56 7.60 18.08
N ILE A 108 -4.98 6.84 17.14
CA ILE A 108 -4.11 7.36 16.09
C ILE A 108 -4.90 8.28 15.15
N ALA A 109 -6.13 7.91 14.76
CA ALA A 109 -6.98 8.71 13.89
C ALA A 109 -7.25 10.11 14.46
N SER A 110 -7.36 10.24 15.80
CA SER A 110 -7.59 11.51 16.48
C SER A 110 -6.43 12.53 16.33
N LEU A 111 -5.26 12.08 15.89
CA LEU A 111 -4.09 12.92 15.62
C LEU A 111 -4.12 13.57 14.22
N PHE A 112 -5.08 13.20 13.39
CA PHE A 112 -5.17 13.63 12.00
C PHE A 112 -6.45 14.38 11.71
N GLU A 113 -6.40 15.26 10.72
CA GLU A 113 -7.53 16.04 10.25
C GLU A 113 -8.55 15.15 9.55
N PRO A 114 -9.85 15.22 9.89
CA PRO A 114 -10.91 14.58 9.12
C PRO A 114 -11.00 15.19 7.71
N LEU A 115 -10.86 14.38 6.68
CA LEU A 115 -10.79 14.85 5.29
C LEU A 115 -12.17 14.93 4.60
N GLY A 116 -13.23 14.37 5.19
CA GLY A 116 -14.59 14.46 4.65
C GLY A 116 -15.04 15.90 4.38
N PRO A 117 -14.92 16.84 5.34
CA PRO A 117 -15.28 18.24 5.12
C PRO A 117 -14.48 18.91 4.00
N TRP A 118 -13.21 18.57 3.84
CA TRP A 118 -12.36 19.08 2.76
C TRP A 118 -12.82 18.55 1.40
N GLN A 119 -13.16 17.25 1.33
CA GLN A 119 -13.73 16.63 0.14
C GLN A 119 -15.08 17.23 -0.27
N GLU A 120 -15.89 17.65 0.69
CA GLU A 120 -17.17 18.33 0.41
C GLU A 120 -16.99 19.76 -0.10
N GLN A 121 -16.00 20.48 0.43
CA GLN A 121 -15.76 21.90 0.12
C GLN A 121 -14.97 22.08 -1.18
N ASP A 122 -13.95 21.27 -1.41
CA ASP A 122 -13.02 21.36 -2.54
C ASP A 122 -12.67 19.94 -3.02
N PRO A 123 -13.59 19.30 -3.78
CA PRO A 123 -13.56 17.86 -4.03
C PRO A 123 -12.39 17.42 -4.91
N ILE A 124 -11.87 16.23 -4.60
CA ILE A 124 -11.09 15.42 -5.53
C ILE A 124 -12.04 15.00 -6.66
N GLU A 125 -11.69 15.29 -7.90
CA GLU A 125 -12.48 14.95 -9.07
C GLU A 125 -12.68 13.43 -9.16
N GLU A 126 -13.91 13.01 -9.49
CA GLU A 126 -14.28 11.59 -9.59
C GLU A 126 -13.82 10.74 -8.39
N PHE A 127 -14.00 11.26 -7.17
CA PHE A 127 -13.60 10.58 -5.93
C PHE A 127 -14.16 9.15 -5.82
N GLY A 128 -15.37 8.91 -6.34
CA GLY A 128 -16.00 7.58 -6.37
C GLY A 128 -15.29 6.55 -7.25
N ASP A 129 -14.31 6.95 -8.06
CA ASP A 129 -13.47 6.06 -8.85
C ASP A 129 -12.31 5.44 -8.03
N ILE A 130 -12.01 5.99 -6.86
CA ILE A 130 -11.08 5.36 -5.91
C ILE A 130 -11.74 4.11 -5.35
N ALA A 131 -11.03 2.97 -5.40
CA ALA A 131 -11.55 1.68 -4.98
C ALA A 131 -12.13 1.72 -3.55
N PRO A 132 -13.40 1.31 -3.34
CA PRO A 132 -14.10 1.50 -2.07
C PRO A 132 -13.41 0.87 -0.85
N GLY A 133 -12.78 -0.30 -1.03
CA GLY A 133 -12.05 -0.97 0.05
C GLY A 133 -10.84 -0.18 0.55
N LEU A 134 -10.21 0.65 -0.31
CA LEU A 134 -9.10 1.52 0.09
C LEU A 134 -9.61 2.71 0.93
N ILE A 135 -10.75 3.30 0.54
CA ILE A 135 -11.40 4.36 1.31
C ILE A 135 -11.86 3.84 2.67
N GLN A 136 -12.44 2.63 2.70
CA GLN A 136 -12.87 1.97 3.93
C GLN A 136 -11.70 1.78 4.90
N GLY A 137 -10.52 1.35 4.42
CA GLY A 137 -9.30 1.17 5.23
C GLY A 137 -8.79 2.46 5.89
N MET A 138 -9.16 3.63 5.34
CA MET A 138 -8.80 4.95 5.88
C MET A 138 -9.97 5.67 6.55
N THR A 139 -11.09 4.97 6.78
CA THR A 139 -12.26 5.50 7.49
C THR A 139 -12.33 4.90 8.89
N VAL A 140 -12.15 5.72 9.92
CA VAL A 140 -12.13 5.32 11.32
C VAL A 140 -13.23 6.08 12.06
N ASP A 141 -14.06 5.35 12.80
CA ASP A 141 -15.21 5.92 13.54
C ASP A 141 -16.08 6.82 12.66
N GLY A 142 -16.27 6.45 11.40
CA GLY A 142 -17.03 7.19 10.39
C GLY A 142 -16.33 8.42 9.80
N ASN A 143 -15.10 8.70 10.19
CA ASN A 143 -14.29 9.80 9.66
C ASN A 143 -13.24 9.31 8.65
N LEU A 144 -13.27 9.84 7.45
CA LEU A 144 -12.19 9.65 6.48
C LEU A 144 -10.97 10.47 6.93
N ILE A 145 -9.86 9.81 7.26
CA ILE A 145 -8.64 10.45 7.78
C ILE A 145 -7.48 10.45 6.78
N GLY A 146 -7.62 9.76 5.67
CA GLY A 146 -6.57 9.68 4.66
C GLY A 146 -7.12 9.41 3.27
N ILE A 147 -6.45 9.93 2.25
CA ILE A 147 -6.77 9.66 0.84
C ILE A 147 -5.79 8.62 0.31
N PRO A 148 -6.26 7.46 -0.14
CA PRO A 148 -5.41 6.42 -0.70
C PRO A 148 -4.63 6.92 -1.92
N VAL A 149 -3.35 6.53 -2.02
CA VAL A 149 -2.45 6.92 -3.11
C VAL A 149 -1.73 5.75 -3.75
N ARG A 150 -1.65 4.64 -3.05
CA ARG A 150 -0.99 3.41 -3.49
C ARG A 150 -1.65 2.20 -2.86
N HIS A 151 -1.66 1.09 -3.61
CA HIS A 151 -2.05 -0.20 -3.06
C HIS A 151 -1.10 -1.32 -3.48
N ALA A 152 -1.20 -2.45 -2.77
CA ALA A 152 -0.55 -3.72 -3.05
C ALA A 152 -1.60 -4.83 -2.92
N THR A 153 -2.29 -5.14 -4.02
CA THR A 153 -3.32 -6.17 -4.08
C THR A 153 -2.69 -7.53 -4.37
N GLN A 154 -3.16 -8.58 -3.70
CA GLN A 154 -2.61 -9.93 -3.81
C GLN A 154 -3.25 -10.70 -4.96
N GLY A 155 -2.42 -11.40 -5.75
CA GLY A 155 -2.82 -12.31 -6.81
C GLY A 155 -2.21 -13.69 -6.65
N LEU A 156 -2.80 -14.71 -7.29
CA LEU A 156 -2.23 -16.04 -7.42
C LEU A 156 -1.28 -16.08 -8.62
N PHE A 157 0.02 -16.15 -8.35
CA PHE A 157 1.04 -16.36 -9.37
C PHE A 157 1.24 -17.85 -9.64
N TYR A 158 1.45 -18.18 -10.92
CA TYR A 158 1.72 -19.54 -11.36
C TYR A 158 2.83 -19.58 -12.43
N ASN A 159 3.57 -20.68 -12.48
CA ASN A 159 4.58 -20.91 -13.49
C ASN A 159 3.96 -21.72 -14.65
N GLU A 160 3.68 -21.04 -15.76
CA GLU A 160 3.03 -21.61 -16.95
C GLU A 160 3.81 -22.78 -17.53
N ALA A 161 5.14 -22.71 -17.56
CA ALA A 161 5.97 -23.80 -18.06
C ALA A 161 5.87 -25.08 -17.22
N LEU A 162 5.72 -24.94 -15.88
CA LEU A 162 5.53 -26.09 -15.01
C LEU A 162 4.13 -26.71 -15.17
N LEU A 163 3.09 -25.87 -15.40
CA LEU A 163 1.74 -26.35 -15.73
C LEU A 163 1.79 -27.17 -17.03
N GLU A 164 2.40 -26.61 -18.09
CA GLU A 164 2.53 -27.29 -19.38
C GLU A 164 3.30 -28.61 -19.27
N GLU A 165 4.43 -28.64 -18.51
CA GLU A 165 5.21 -29.85 -18.26
C GLU A 165 4.40 -30.95 -17.57
N ALA A 166 3.50 -30.58 -16.65
CA ALA A 166 2.59 -31.50 -15.98
C ALA A 166 1.34 -31.86 -16.81
N GLY A 167 1.17 -31.29 -18.02
CA GLY A 167 0.01 -31.52 -18.89
C GLY A 167 -1.24 -30.74 -18.47
N ILE A 168 -1.10 -29.70 -17.64
CA ILE A 168 -2.19 -28.82 -17.21
C ILE A 168 -2.33 -27.69 -18.23
N SER A 169 -3.50 -27.60 -18.87
CA SER A 169 -3.73 -26.70 -20.00
C SER A 169 -4.18 -25.29 -19.60
N ALA A 170 -4.61 -25.08 -18.36
CA ALA A 170 -5.11 -23.80 -17.87
C ALA A 170 -4.86 -23.65 -16.36
N PRO A 171 -4.66 -22.41 -15.85
CA PRO A 171 -4.59 -22.18 -14.41
C PRO A 171 -5.94 -22.46 -13.72
N PRO A 172 -5.95 -22.65 -12.40
CA PRO A 172 -7.16 -23.00 -11.67
C PRO A 172 -8.18 -21.85 -11.65
N THR A 173 -9.48 -22.19 -11.71
CA THR A 173 -10.60 -21.25 -11.61
C THR A 173 -11.35 -21.39 -10.28
N THR A 174 -11.15 -22.49 -9.56
CA THR A 174 -11.68 -22.72 -8.20
C THR A 174 -10.57 -23.11 -7.24
N LEU A 175 -10.85 -23.02 -5.94
CA LEU A 175 -9.89 -23.42 -4.90
C LEU A 175 -9.61 -24.93 -4.97
N GLU A 176 -10.63 -25.73 -5.31
CA GLU A 176 -10.52 -27.17 -5.47
C GLU A 176 -9.57 -27.53 -6.63
N GLU A 177 -9.71 -26.86 -7.77
CA GLU A 177 -8.76 -26.98 -8.89
C GLU A 177 -7.35 -26.56 -8.51
N LEU A 178 -7.19 -25.47 -7.72
CA LEU A 178 -5.87 -25.05 -7.23
C LEU A 178 -5.22 -26.16 -6.39
N VAL A 179 -5.97 -26.78 -5.49
CA VAL A 179 -5.47 -27.89 -4.64
C VAL A 179 -5.10 -29.11 -5.48
N GLU A 180 -5.93 -29.49 -6.45
CA GLU A 180 -5.65 -30.61 -7.35
C GLU A 180 -4.40 -30.35 -8.20
N GLN A 181 -4.31 -29.17 -8.80
CA GLN A 181 -3.15 -28.78 -9.60
C GLN A 181 -1.89 -28.69 -8.75
N ALA A 182 -1.95 -28.11 -7.54
CA ALA A 182 -0.80 -28.05 -6.64
C ALA A 182 -0.29 -29.44 -6.24
N ASN A 183 -1.20 -30.40 -6.00
CA ASN A 183 -0.81 -31.78 -5.75
C ASN A 183 -0.14 -32.41 -6.98
N THR A 184 -0.67 -32.22 -8.17
CA THR A 184 -0.12 -32.71 -9.43
C THR A 184 1.27 -32.10 -9.72
N LEU A 185 1.45 -30.82 -9.40
CA LEU A 185 2.70 -30.05 -9.58
C LEU A 185 3.71 -30.25 -8.43
N THR A 186 3.49 -31.25 -7.59
CA THR A 186 4.49 -31.70 -6.60
C THR A 186 5.24 -32.88 -7.18
N PHE A 187 6.30 -32.60 -7.96
CA PHE A 187 7.02 -33.59 -8.75
C PHE A 187 8.48 -33.19 -8.95
N THR A 188 9.30 -34.07 -9.55
CA THR A 188 10.63 -33.69 -10.03
C THR A 188 10.55 -33.35 -11.52
N SER A 189 10.88 -32.11 -11.87
CA SER A 189 10.82 -31.62 -13.26
C SER A 189 11.82 -32.31 -14.18
N SER A 190 11.62 -32.18 -15.49
CA SER A 190 12.57 -32.69 -16.51
C SER A 190 13.99 -32.11 -16.39
N ALA A 191 14.10 -30.92 -15.79
CA ALA A 191 15.37 -30.29 -15.44
C ALA A 191 16.03 -30.86 -14.17
N GLY A 192 15.36 -31.81 -13.48
CA GLY A 192 15.84 -32.43 -12.25
C GLY A 192 15.63 -31.57 -11.00
N THR A 193 14.76 -30.56 -11.06
CA THR A 193 14.39 -29.71 -9.92
C THR A 193 13.19 -30.30 -9.19
N ASP A 194 13.28 -30.48 -7.87
CA ASP A 194 12.13 -30.84 -7.05
C ASP A 194 11.20 -29.61 -6.94
N VAL A 195 10.00 -29.76 -7.48
CA VAL A 195 8.95 -28.75 -7.51
C VAL A 195 7.96 -29.02 -6.39
N THR A 196 7.61 -28.00 -5.64
CA THR A 196 6.53 -27.98 -4.68
C THR A 196 5.32 -27.31 -5.33
N GLY A 197 4.13 -27.87 -5.16
CA GLY A 197 2.92 -27.31 -5.79
C GLY A 197 2.68 -25.85 -5.44
N MET A 198 2.80 -25.49 -4.14
CA MET A 198 2.60 -24.14 -3.68
C MET A 198 3.59 -23.75 -2.58
N ILE A 199 4.04 -22.49 -2.60
CA ILE A 199 4.84 -21.90 -1.53
C ILE A 199 4.13 -20.71 -0.92
N LEU A 200 4.03 -20.65 0.41
CA LEU A 200 3.44 -19.57 1.19
C LEU A 200 4.33 -19.25 2.39
N ALA A 201 4.47 -17.98 2.73
CA ALA A 201 5.16 -17.54 3.94
C ALA A 201 4.29 -17.81 5.17
N SER A 202 4.82 -18.52 6.15
CA SER A 202 4.06 -18.94 7.34
C SER A 202 3.86 -17.84 8.38
N ASP A 203 4.57 -16.73 8.25
CA ASP A 203 4.54 -15.58 9.16
C ASP A 203 3.64 -14.42 8.69
N LEU A 204 2.91 -14.62 7.58
CA LEU A 204 1.97 -13.64 7.04
C LEU A 204 0.52 -14.07 7.28
N ALA A 205 -0.19 -13.28 8.08
CA ALA A 205 -1.61 -13.52 8.42
C ALA A 205 -2.55 -13.46 7.20
N LEU A 206 -2.12 -12.82 6.13
CA LEU A 206 -2.93 -12.69 4.92
C LEU A 206 -3.33 -14.04 4.32
N PHE A 207 -2.47 -15.08 4.40
CA PHE A 207 -2.78 -16.37 3.80
C PHE A 207 -3.92 -17.12 4.49
N PRO A 208 -3.89 -17.36 5.81
CA PRO A 208 -5.04 -18.02 6.46
C PRO A 208 -6.33 -17.21 6.31
N VAL A 209 -6.25 -15.86 6.28
CA VAL A 209 -7.42 -15.00 6.02
C VAL A 209 -7.93 -15.19 4.59
N MET A 210 -7.06 -15.23 3.57
CA MET A 210 -7.47 -15.49 2.18
C MET A 210 -8.12 -16.85 2.02
N PHE A 211 -7.56 -17.91 2.63
CA PHE A 211 -8.16 -19.24 2.57
C PHE A 211 -9.51 -19.30 3.29
N ALA A 212 -9.70 -18.58 4.39
CA ALA A 212 -11.01 -18.44 5.03
C ALA A 212 -12.00 -17.69 4.13
N ARG A 213 -11.57 -16.59 3.50
CA ARG A 213 -12.38 -15.80 2.56
C ARG A 213 -12.76 -16.58 1.31
N ALA A 214 -11.96 -17.55 0.89
CA ALA A 214 -12.32 -18.44 -0.21
C ALA A 214 -13.58 -19.28 0.08
N PHE A 215 -13.95 -19.45 1.35
CA PHE A 215 -15.19 -20.06 1.82
C PHE A 215 -16.21 -19.06 2.39
N GLY A 216 -16.01 -17.75 2.13
CA GLY A 216 -16.89 -16.70 2.63
C GLY A 216 -16.67 -16.26 4.08
N GLY A 217 -15.67 -16.82 4.77
CA GLY A 217 -15.31 -16.43 6.14
C GLY A 217 -14.36 -15.22 6.23
N ASP A 218 -13.92 -14.95 7.45
CA ASP A 218 -12.88 -13.95 7.73
C ASP A 218 -12.20 -14.23 9.08
N PHE A 219 -11.07 -13.56 9.35
CA PHE A 219 -10.47 -13.59 10.69
C PHE A 219 -11.10 -12.53 11.60
N ILE A 220 -11.09 -11.26 11.18
CA ILE A 220 -11.77 -10.15 11.86
C ILE A 220 -12.42 -9.30 10.78
N THR A 221 -13.74 -9.08 10.87
CA THR A 221 -14.46 -8.21 9.93
C THR A 221 -14.15 -6.74 10.19
N GLN A 222 -14.56 -5.86 9.28
CA GLN A 222 -14.43 -4.41 9.46
C GLN A 222 -15.25 -3.87 10.64
N ASP A 223 -16.30 -4.60 11.04
CA ASP A 223 -17.14 -4.31 12.22
C ASP A 223 -16.61 -4.99 13.49
N PHE A 224 -15.36 -5.47 13.49
CA PHE A 224 -14.69 -6.14 14.60
C PHE A 224 -15.33 -7.47 15.06
N GLU A 225 -16.10 -8.15 14.22
CA GLU A 225 -16.51 -9.53 14.50
C GLU A 225 -15.31 -10.46 14.33
N LEU A 226 -14.99 -11.19 15.39
CA LEU A 226 -13.91 -12.19 15.40
C LEU A 226 -14.43 -13.52 14.87
N VAL A 227 -13.80 -14.04 13.82
CA VAL A 227 -14.14 -15.34 13.18
C VAL A 227 -15.66 -15.49 13.01
N PRO A 228 -16.28 -14.62 12.18
CA PRO A 228 -17.74 -14.57 12.04
C PRO A 228 -18.36 -15.89 11.57
N ASP A 229 -17.58 -16.67 10.82
CA ASP A 229 -17.92 -18.04 10.40
C ASP A 229 -16.78 -19.00 10.74
N PRO A 230 -16.83 -19.68 11.90
CA PRO A 230 -15.85 -20.69 12.28
C PRO A 230 -15.72 -21.84 11.28
N ALA A 231 -16.83 -22.24 10.62
CA ALA A 231 -16.81 -23.35 9.66
C ALA A 231 -16.02 -22.98 8.39
N ALA A 232 -16.19 -21.76 7.88
CA ALA A 232 -15.41 -21.25 6.75
C ALA A 232 -13.91 -21.11 7.10
N MET A 233 -13.59 -20.64 8.31
CA MET A 233 -12.20 -20.61 8.79
C MET A 233 -11.61 -22.02 8.90
N GLU A 234 -12.34 -22.99 9.45
CA GLU A 234 -11.93 -24.39 9.51
C GLU A 234 -11.72 -24.99 8.13
N ALA A 235 -12.61 -24.72 7.17
CA ALA A 235 -12.50 -25.18 5.79
C ALA A 235 -11.19 -24.65 5.15
N GLY A 236 -10.90 -23.36 5.25
CA GLY A 236 -9.67 -22.78 4.75
C GLY A 236 -8.40 -23.37 5.37
N LEU A 237 -8.40 -23.60 6.69
CA LEU A 237 -7.26 -24.21 7.38
C LEU A 237 -7.11 -25.70 7.05
N ASN A 238 -8.20 -26.43 6.82
CA ASN A 238 -8.15 -27.83 6.37
C ASN A 238 -7.54 -27.95 4.97
N VAL A 239 -7.79 -26.98 4.06
CA VAL A 239 -7.11 -26.94 2.77
C VAL A 239 -5.60 -26.78 2.95
N LEU A 240 -5.15 -25.80 3.74
CA LEU A 240 -3.72 -25.60 4.03
C LEU A 240 -3.06 -26.84 4.66
N ARG A 241 -3.74 -27.49 5.62
CA ARG A 241 -3.28 -28.73 6.23
C ARG A 241 -3.18 -29.86 5.22
N GLY A 242 -4.21 -30.06 4.40
CA GLY A 242 -4.23 -31.10 3.35
C GLY A 242 -3.08 -30.92 2.35
N MET A 243 -2.80 -29.69 1.93
CA MET A 243 -1.66 -29.37 1.06
C MET A 243 -0.31 -29.63 1.75
N PHE A 244 -0.19 -29.39 3.06
CA PHE A 244 1.00 -29.75 3.82
C PHE A 244 1.17 -31.27 3.96
N GLU A 245 0.11 -32.00 4.25
CA GLU A 245 0.11 -33.46 4.40
C GLU A 245 0.45 -34.17 3.09
N SER A 246 -0.07 -33.69 1.97
CA SER A 246 0.23 -34.21 0.62
C SER A 246 1.63 -33.84 0.12
N GLY A 247 2.26 -32.82 0.68
CA GLY A 247 3.54 -32.27 0.24
C GLY A 247 3.42 -31.15 -0.80
N ALA A 248 2.19 -30.76 -1.17
CA ALA A 248 1.95 -29.60 -2.04
C ALA A 248 2.39 -28.27 -1.39
N LEU A 249 2.39 -28.17 -0.05
CA LEU A 249 3.17 -27.18 0.69
C LEU A 249 4.49 -27.83 1.18
N PRO A 250 5.61 -27.07 1.21
CA PRO A 250 6.90 -27.60 1.58
C PRO A 250 6.94 -28.05 3.05
N ARG A 251 7.72 -29.10 3.36
CA ARG A 251 7.93 -29.55 4.75
C ARG A 251 8.58 -28.46 5.64
N SER A 252 9.25 -27.50 5.03
CA SER A 252 9.79 -26.30 5.69
C SER A 252 8.75 -25.20 5.93
N TYR A 253 7.46 -25.41 5.68
CA TYR A 253 6.40 -24.38 5.75
C TYR A 253 6.53 -23.46 6.96
N ALA A 254 6.68 -24.00 8.18
CA ALA A 254 6.80 -23.18 9.39
C ALA A 254 8.03 -22.24 9.44
N ALA A 255 8.99 -22.44 8.53
CA ALA A 255 10.19 -21.59 8.40
C ALA A 255 10.21 -20.76 7.11
N THR A 256 9.22 -20.91 6.24
CA THR A 256 9.12 -20.19 4.97
C THR A 256 8.82 -18.71 5.19
N ARG A 257 9.53 -17.83 4.49
CA ARG A 257 9.41 -16.36 4.56
C ARG A 257 9.01 -15.79 3.20
N ASN A 258 8.61 -14.53 3.21
CA ASN A 258 8.14 -13.84 1.99
C ASN A 258 9.17 -13.85 0.84
N ASP A 259 10.46 -13.67 1.15
CA ASP A 259 11.51 -13.68 0.12
C ASP A 259 11.77 -15.07 -0.46
N ASP A 260 11.45 -16.14 0.28
CA ASP A 260 11.53 -17.50 -0.23
C ASP A 260 10.52 -17.71 -1.37
N GLN A 261 9.33 -17.13 -1.28
CA GLN A 261 8.28 -17.24 -2.31
C GLN A 261 8.80 -16.73 -3.67
N VAL A 262 9.41 -15.55 -3.71
CA VAL A 262 9.99 -14.96 -4.92
C VAL A 262 11.11 -15.85 -5.46
N THR A 263 12.04 -16.25 -4.60
CA THR A 263 13.21 -17.03 -4.97
C THR A 263 12.81 -18.41 -5.55
N TRP A 264 11.85 -19.10 -4.91
CA TRP A 264 11.42 -20.42 -5.37
C TRP A 264 10.66 -20.35 -6.70
N MET A 265 9.82 -19.33 -6.88
CA MET A 265 9.16 -19.10 -8.18
C MET A 265 10.16 -18.84 -9.28
N GLN A 266 11.13 -17.95 -9.08
CA GLN A 266 12.19 -17.64 -10.04
C GLN A 266 13.05 -18.86 -10.40
N GLN A 267 13.29 -19.75 -9.44
CA GLN A 267 14.07 -20.97 -9.62
C GLN A 267 13.27 -22.15 -10.18
N GLY A 268 11.94 -22.03 -10.31
CA GLY A 268 11.04 -23.13 -10.69
C GLY A 268 10.93 -24.23 -9.64
N ARG A 269 11.13 -23.91 -8.36
CA ARG A 269 10.99 -24.82 -7.22
C ARG A 269 9.57 -24.80 -6.63
N ALA A 270 8.73 -23.86 -7.06
CA ALA A 270 7.31 -23.80 -6.73
C ALA A 270 6.51 -23.47 -7.98
N ALA A 271 5.34 -24.09 -8.10
CA ALA A 271 4.42 -23.86 -9.21
C ALA A 271 3.47 -22.71 -8.96
N PHE A 272 2.98 -22.57 -7.71
CA PHE A 272 2.07 -21.50 -7.28
C PHE A 272 2.61 -20.73 -6.09
N THR A 273 2.24 -19.44 -6.01
CA THR A 273 2.40 -18.60 -4.83
C THR A 273 1.40 -17.44 -4.84
N VAL A 274 1.18 -16.82 -3.68
CA VAL A 274 0.40 -15.57 -3.57
C VAL A 274 1.33 -14.43 -3.23
N LEU A 275 1.34 -13.41 -4.07
CA LEU A 275 2.18 -12.21 -3.92
C LEU A 275 1.42 -10.98 -4.43
N PRO A 276 1.84 -9.75 -4.04
CA PRO A 276 1.36 -8.54 -4.68
C PRO A 276 1.60 -8.55 -6.19
N PHE A 277 0.63 -8.11 -7.00
CA PHE A 277 0.79 -8.01 -8.47
C PHE A 277 2.04 -7.22 -8.88
N ALA A 278 2.43 -6.22 -8.10
CA ALA A 278 3.66 -5.44 -8.31
C ALA A 278 4.95 -6.30 -8.33
N ARG A 279 4.93 -7.55 -7.84
CA ARG A 279 6.06 -8.48 -7.92
C ARG A 279 6.27 -9.10 -9.30
N ASN A 280 5.33 -8.88 -10.24
CA ASN A 280 5.41 -9.45 -11.59
C ASN A 280 6.74 -9.16 -12.30
N ALA A 281 7.19 -7.92 -12.28
CA ALA A 281 8.46 -7.54 -12.90
C ALA A 281 9.67 -8.25 -12.26
N GLN A 282 9.68 -8.42 -10.94
CA GLN A 282 10.74 -9.12 -10.22
C GLN A 282 10.74 -10.63 -10.55
N LEU A 283 9.57 -11.25 -10.56
CA LEU A 283 9.42 -12.68 -10.85
C LEU A 283 9.87 -13.04 -12.28
N ASN A 284 9.65 -12.11 -13.22
CA ASN A 284 9.96 -12.28 -14.63
C ASN A 284 11.27 -11.60 -15.06
N ASN A 285 12.09 -11.11 -14.11
CA ASN A 285 13.38 -10.49 -14.43
C ASN A 285 14.33 -11.50 -15.07
N PRO A 286 14.77 -11.32 -16.34
CA PRO A 286 15.60 -12.28 -17.04
C PRO A 286 17.01 -12.47 -16.43
N GLU A 287 17.45 -11.54 -15.58
CA GLU A 287 18.74 -11.67 -14.87
C GLU A 287 18.65 -12.54 -13.60
N GLN A 288 17.43 -12.79 -13.10
CA GLN A 288 17.20 -13.45 -11.81
C GLN A 288 16.32 -14.70 -11.92
N SER A 289 15.42 -14.74 -12.92
CA SER A 289 14.46 -15.82 -13.10
C SER A 289 14.92 -16.80 -14.16
N ASN A 290 14.75 -18.10 -13.88
CA ASN A 290 14.91 -19.16 -14.88
C ASN A 290 13.69 -19.25 -15.83
N TYR A 291 12.61 -18.55 -15.52
CA TYR A 291 11.31 -18.57 -16.23
C TYR A 291 10.83 -17.16 -16.61
N PRO A 292 11.67 -16.31 -17.23
CA PRO A 292 11.28 -14.94 -17.56
C PRO A 292 10.13 -14.93 -18.56
N GLY A 293 9.06 -14.19 -18.21
CA GLY A 293 7.84 -14.10 -19.02
C GLY A 293 6.88 -15.29 -18.90
N GLN A 294 7.23 -16.33 -18.14
CA GLN A 294 6.40 -17.53 -17.93
C GLN A 294 5.71 -17.58 -16.56
N ILE A 295 6.04 -16.66 -15.68
CA ILE A 295 5.33 -16.53 -14.40
C ILE A 295 4.20 -15.54 -14.61
N LYS A 296 2.97 -16.06 -14.58
CA LYS A 296 1.71 -15.33 -14.80
C LYS A 296 0.98 -15.14 -13.49
N ALA A 297 -0.10 -14.36 -13.51
CA ALA A 297 -0.97 -14.23 -12.34
C ALA A 297 -2.44 -14.19 -12.72
N ILE A 298 -3.27 -14.64 -11.80
CA ILE A 298 -4.74 -14.60 -11.84
C ILE A 298 -5.27 -14.11 -10.48
N ALA A 299 -6.56 -13.83 -10.40
CA ALA A 299 -7.23 -13.67 -9.11
C ALA A 299 -7.08 -14.96 -8.29
N PHE A 300 -6.91 -14.83 -6.97
CA PHE A 300 -6.97 -16.02 -6.10
C PHE A 300 -8.39 -16.57 -6.13
N PRO A 301 -8.59 -17.86 -6.43
CA PRO A 301 -9.92 -18.43 -6.62
C PRO A 301 -10.66 -18.65 -5.28
N GLY A 302 -11.97 -18.51 -5.31
CA GLY A 302 -12.86 -18.98 -4.25
C GLY A 302 -13.15 -20.48 -4.37
N ALA A 303 -13.73 -21.06 -3.35
CA ALA A 303 -14.30 -22.40 -3.41
C ALA A 303 -15.48 -22.46 -4.39
N GLU A 304 -15.79 -23.62 -4.97
CA GLU A 304 -16.91 -23.79 -5.91
C GLU A 304 -18.26 -23.33 -5.34
N GLU A 305 -18.45 -23.45 -4.03
CA GLU A 305 -19.66 -23.06 -3.33
C GLU A 305 -19.74 -21.57 -2.96
N LEU A 306 -18.65 -20.80 -3.16
CA LEU A 306 -18.64 -19.39 -2.85
C LEU A 306 -19.54 -18.59 -3.81
N ASP A 307 -20.55 -17.91 -3.27
CA ASP A 307 -21.41 -17.03 -4.05
C ASP A 307 -20.70 -15.67 -4.27
N GLY A 308 -20.34 -15.41 -5.53
CA GLY A 308 -19.68 -14.17 -5.93
C GLY A 308 -18.15 -14.20 -5.89
N PRO A 309 -17.50 -13.05 -6.15
CA PRO A 309 -16.03 -12.96 -6.18
C PRO A 309 -15.43 -13.04 -4.77
N MET A 310 -14.34 -13.78 -4.64
CA MET A 310 -13.57 -13.83 -3.40
C MET A 310 -12.96 -12.45 -3.07
N ALA A 311 -13.14 -12.00 -1.82
CA ALA A 311 -12.57 -10.76 -1.34
C ALA A 311 -11.06 -10.91 -1.07
N SER A 312 -10.23 -10.52 -2.05
CA SER A 312 -8.78 -10.54 -1.91
C SER A 312 -8.28 -9.56 -0.84
N ILE A 313 -7.00 -9.67 -0.51
CA ILE A 313 -6.35 -8.78 0.45
C ILE A 313 -5.60 -7.68 -0.31
N VAL A 314 -5.74 -6.46 0.19
CA VAL A 314 -4.99 -5.28 -0.23
C VAL A 314 -4.36 -4.62 0.98
N GLU A 315 -3.16 -4.09 0.82
CA GLU A 315 -2.53 -3.11 1.69
C GLU A 315 -2.50 -1.77 0.96
N ALA A 316 -2.89 -0.70 1.63
CA ALA A 316 -2.89 0.62 1.03
C ALA A 316 -2.01 1.61 1.79
N TRP A 317 -1.49 2.58 1.06
CA TRP A 317 -0.88 3.79 1.60
C TRP A 317 -1.77 4.98 1.28
N ALA A 318 -1.95 5.84 2.25
CA ALA A 318 -2.76 7.03 2.13
C ALA A 318 -2.02 8.28 2.58
N MET A 319 -2.39 9.41 2.04
CA MET A 319 -1.94 10.73 2.46
C MET A 319 -2.84 11.24 3.57
N VAL A 320 -2.26 11.70 4.66
CA VAL A 320 -2.95 12.24 5.85
C VAL A 320 -2.42 13.63 6.19
N ILE A 321 -3.24 14.44 6.86
CA ILE A 321 -2.87 15.77 7.35
C ILE A 321 -2.81 15.72 8.88
N PRO A 322 -1.66 15.97 9.53
CA PRO A 322 -1.60 16.09 10.99
C PRO A 322 -2.53 17.21 11.49
N ALA A 323 -3.35 16.92 12.52
CA ALA A 323 -4.30 17.88 13.05
C ALA A 323 -3.65 19.16 13.61
N ASN A 324 -2.39 19.05 14.04
CA ASN A 324 -1.56 20.15 14.58
C ASN A 324 -0.76 20.92 13.51
N TYR A 325 -0.93 20.63 12.21
CA TYR A 325 -0.36 21.44 11.14
C TYR A 325 -1.23 22.68 10.88
N ALA A 326 -0.58 23.84 10.70
CA ALA A 326 -1.30 25.12 10.65
C ALA A 326 -2.03 25.37 9.31
N ASP A 327 -1.36 25.13 8.17
CA ASP A 327 -1.91 25.41 6.82
C ASP A 327 -2.51 24.17 6.17
N LYS A 328 -3.64 23.73 6.68
CA LYS A 328 -4.35 22.55 6.16
C LYS A 328 -4.84 22.72 4.73
N ALA A 329 -5.13 23.96 4.30
CA ALA A 329 -5.58 24.23 2.94
C ALA A 329 -4.48 23.91 1.91
N MET A 330 -3.23 24.29 2.20
CA MET A 330 -2.09 23.93 1.36
C MET A 330 -1.87 22.41 1.32
N ALA A 331 -1.96 21.74 2.47
CA ALA A 331 -1.82 20.29 2.54
C ALA A 331 -2.94 19.58 1.75
N TRP A 332 -4.18 20.05 1.86
CA TRP A 332 -5.30 19.51 1.09
C TRP A 332 -5.13 19.73 -0.41
N SER A 333 -4.68 20.91 -0.83
CA SER A 333 -4.40 21.21 -2.24
C SER A 333 -3.37 20.24 -2.84
N TYR A 334 -2.32 19.89 -2.09
CA TYR A 334 -1.36 18.86 -2.49
C TYR A 334 -2.02 17.48 -2.61
N ILE A 335 -2.79 17.05 -1.60
CA ILE A 335 -3.48 15.75 -1.63
C ILE A 335 -4.41 15.65 -2.83
N ARG A 336 -5.20 16.71 -3.09
CA ARG A 336 -6.11 16.78 -4.22
C ARG A 336 -5.37 16.66 -5.56
N GLU A 337 -4.25 17.38 -5.72
CA GLU A 337 -3.43 17.34 -6.93
C GLU A 337 -2.85 15.94 -7.17
N VAL A 338 -2.20 15.36 -6.15
CA VAL A 338 -1.66 13.99 -6.25
C VAL A 338 -2.73 12.97 -6.59
N SER A 339 -3.95 13.18 -6.09
CA SER A 339 -5.09 12.27 -6.30
C SER A 339 -5.83 12.50 -7.61
N SER A 340 -5.41 13.45 -8.46
CA SER A 340 -5.99 13.66 -9.78
C SER A 340 -5.86 12.40 -10.66
N GLN A 341 -6.74 12.25 -11.64
CA GLN A 341 -6.69 11.10 -12.56
C GLN A 341 -5.35 11.09 -13.32
N ALA A 342 -4.90 12.26 -13.80
CA ALA A 342 -3.65 12.38 -14.55
C ALA A 342 -2.43 11.96 -13.71
N ASN A 343 -2.34 12.43 -12.46
CA ASN A 343 -1.24 12.07 -11.57
C ASN A 343 -1.32 10.62 -11.09
N THR A 344 -2.53 10.06 -10.90
CA THR A 344 -2.69 8.63 -10.59
C THR A 344 -2.18 7.75 -11.72
N ILE A 345 -2.49 8.08 -12.98
CA ILE A 345 -1.97 7.37 -14.16
C ILE A 345 -0.45 7.58 -14.27
N GLY A 346 0.03 8.82 -14.13
CA GLY A 346 1.47 9.12 -14.18
C GLY A 346 2.27 8.34 -13.14
N MET A 347 1.78 8.28 -11.90
CA MET A 347 2.39 7.46 -10.86
C MET A 347 2.34 5.96 -11.21
N ALA A 348 1.24 5.47 -11.80
CA ALA A 348 1.11 4.07 -12.19
C ALA A 348 2.14 3.69 -13.26
N LEU A 349 2.38 4.55 -14.25
CA LEU A 349 3.42 4.38 -15.26
C LEU A 349 4.84 4.38 -14.64
N ASN A 350 5.00 5.03 -13.50
CA ASN A 350 6.23 5.01 -12.69
C ASN A 350 6.29 3.83 -11.68
N GLY A 351 5.37 2.84 -11.79
CA GLY A 351 5.39 1.62 -10.98
C GLY A 351 4.59 1.71 -9.66
N ASN A 352 3.70 2.68 -9.52
CA ASN A 352 2.74 2.70 -8.41
C ASN A 352 1.56 1.74 -8.68
N GLY A 353 0.97 1.17 -7.63
CA GLY A 353 -0.35 0.54 -7.75
C GLY A 353 -1.44 1.61 -7.75
N PRO A 354 -2.15 1.83 -8.88
CA PRO A 354 -3.12 2.92 -8.98
C PRO A 354 -4.37 2.65 -8.17
N VAL A 355 -4.79 3.63 -7.39
CA VAL A 355 -5.96 3.51 -6.50
C VAL A 355 -7.30 3.72 -7.19
N ARG A 356 -7.29 4.27 -8.41
CA ARG A 356 -8.47 4.51 -9.26
C ARG A 356 -8.71 3.34 -10.19
N VAL A 357 -9.94 2.83 -10.20
CA VAL A 357 -10.33 1.69 -11.05
C VAL A 357 -10.20 2.02 -12.54
N SER A 358 -10.56 3.25 -12.93
CA SER A 358 -10.47 3.73 -14.33
C SER A 358 -9.02 3.74 -14.86
N SER A 359 -8.02 3.89 -14.00
CA SER A 359 -6.60 3.91 -14.41
C SER A 359 -6.20 2.62 -15.15
N TYR A 360 -6.80 1.48 -14.79
CA TYR A 360 -6.53 0.20 -15.43
C TYR A 360 -7.07 0.07 -16.86
N SER A 361 -7.84 1.06 -17.33
CA SER A 361 -8.30 1.18 -18.72
C SER A 361 -7.38 2.08 -19.56
N ASP A 362 -6.35 2.69 -18.98
CA ASP A 362 -5.38 3.52 -19.71
C ASP A 362 -4.53 2.65 -20.65
N PRO A 363 -4.47 2.95 -21.97
CA PRO A 363 -3.74 2.14 -22.93
C PRO A 363 -2.24 1.99 -22.63
N ASN A 364 -1.60 3.04 -22.10
CA ASN A 364 -0.17 3.00 -21.78
C ASN A 364 0.08 2.11 -20.54
N LEU A 365 -0.82 2.15 -19.57
CA LEU A 365 -0.72 1.28 -18.41
C LEU A 365 -0.94 -0.19 -18.80
N ILE A 366 -1.92 -0.49 -19.67
CA ILE A 366 -2.17 -1.83 -20.18
C ILE A 366 -0.94 -2.36 -20.94
N GLU A 367 -0.31 -1.51 -21.76
CA GLU A 367 0.91 -1.89 -22.49
C GLU A 367 2.08 -2.24 -21.55
N GLN A 368 2.24 -1.49 -20.45
CA GLN A 368 3.33 -1.68 -19.49
C GLN A 368 3.04 -2.76 -18.44
N ASN A 369 1.78 -2.94 -18.05
CA ASN A 369 1.36 -3.90 -17.04
C ASN A 369 0.45 -4.99 -17.64
N PRO A 370 0.99 -6.16 -18.01
CA PRO A 370 0.20 -7.25 -18.59
C PRO A 370 -0.83 -7.84 -17.60
N LEU A 371 -0.78 -7.46 -16.33
CA LEU A 371 -1.72 -7.88 -15.29
C LEU A 371 -2.78 -6.82 -14.96
N ALA A 372 -2.82 -5.69 -15.70
CA ALA A 372 -3.72 -4.57 -15.42
C ALA A 372 -5.20 -5.00 -15.30
N GLU A 373 -5.69 -5.83 -16.22
CA GLU A 373 -7.08 -6.28 -16.21
C GLU A 373 -7.42 -7.14 -14.98
N VAL A 374 -6.59 -8.13 -14.66
CA VAL A 374 -6.84 -9.00 -13.50
C VAL A 374 -6.66 -8.23 -12.19
N GLU A 375 -5.69 -7.32 -12.11
CA GLU A 375 -5.47 -6.49 -10.93
C GLU A 375 -6.67 -5.56 -10.68
N ALA A 376 -7.25 -4.96 -11.73
CA ALA A 376 -8.47 -4.17 -11.64
C ALA A 376 -9.65 -4.97 -11.08
N GLN A 377 -9.88 -6.19 -11.61
CA GLN A 377 -10.94 -7.08 -11.14
C GLN A 377 -10.77 -7.44 -9.65
N VAL A 378 -9.55 -7.74 -9.25
CA VAL A 378 -9.24 -8.12 -7.86
C VAL A 378 -9.39 -6.91 -6.94
N LEU A 379 -8.89 -5.73 -7.34
CA LEU A 379 -8.96 -4.50 -6.56
C LEU A 379 -10.41 -4.08 -6.25
N ALA A 380 -11.33 -4.29 -7.19
CA ALA A 380 -12.74 -3.94 -7.00
C ALA A 380 -13.40 -4.60 -5.78
N ASN A 381 -12.89 -5.78 -5.36
CA ASN A 381 -13.42 -6.56 -4.24
C ASN A 381 -12.38 -6.75 -3.11
N ALA A 382 -11.21 -6.12 -3.21
CA ALA A 382 -10.15 -6.26 -2.22
C ALA A 382 -10.42 -5.37 -0.99
N ARG A 383 -10.04 -5.88 0.18
CA ARG A 383 -10.07 -5.13 1.45
C ARG A 383 -8.88 -5.53 2.33
N GLY A 384 -8.57 -4.75 3.35
CA GLY A 384 -7.55 -5.07 4.34
C GLY A 384 -7.73 -6.47 4.94
N ALA A 385 -6.65 -7.07 5.43
CA ALA A 385 -6.73 -8.39 6.05
C ALA A 385 -7.63 -8.37 7.30
N PHE A 386 -7.57 -7.30 8.07
CA PHE A 386 -8.44 -6.98 9.22
C PHE A 386 -8.28 -5.50 9.58
N PRO A 387 -9.25 -4.90 10.30
CA PRO A 387 -9.17 -3.49 10.69
C PRO A 387 -8.07 -3.26 11.72
N PRO A 388 -7.48 -2.07 11.79
CA PRO A 388 -6.52 -1.71 12.81
C PRO A 388 -7.18 -1.48 14.18
N PHE A 389 -6.59 -2.06 15.24
CA PHE A 389 -6.95 -1.82 16.64
C PHE A 389 -5.73 -1.98 17.54
N PRO A 390 -5.74 -1.50 18.80
CA PRO A 390 -4.54 -1.46 19.64
C PRO A 390 -3.83 -2.81 19.80
N GLU A 391 -4.58 -3.91 19.92
CA GLU A 391 -4.06 -5.27 20.10
C GLU A 391 -3.90 -6.05 18.78
N ALA A 392 -4.10 -5.42 17.61
CA ALA A 392 -4.10 -6.09 16.30
C ALA A 392 -2.85 -6.95 16.04
N ALA A 393 -1.67 -6.41 16.34
CA ALA A 393 -0.41 -7.16 16.16
C ALA A 393 -0.34 -8.42 17.04
N ARG A 394 -0.85 -8.34 18.27
CA ARG A 394 -0.91 -9.47 19.20
C ARG A 394 -1.96 -10.49 18.76
N ALA A 395 -3.12 -10.03 18.33
CA ALA A 395 -4.18 -10.87 17.78
C ALA A 395 -3.68 -11.66 16.56
N GLN A 396 -2.99 -10.97 15.64
CA GLN A 396 -2.36 -11.58 14.47
C GLN A 396 -1.32 -12.65 14.86
N ALA A 397 -0.42 -12.33 15.78
CA ALA A 397 0.60 -13.27 16.23
C ALA A 397 -0.03 -14.53 16.88
N THR A 398 -1.08 -14.33 17.69
CA THR A 398 -1.83 -15.42 18.32
C THR A 398 -2.53 -16.31 17.29
N MET A 399 -3.18 -15.70 16.26
CA MET A 399 -3.77 -16.46 15.16
C MET A 399 -2.71 -17.29 14.43
N LEU A 400 -1.59 -16.67 14.04
CA LEU A 400 -0.52 -17.36 13.30
C LEU A 400 0.08 -18.54 14.06
N GLU A 401 0.25 -18.41 15.37
CA GLU A 401 0.70 -19.52 16.22
C GLU A 401 -0.24 -20.74 16.11
N GLU A 402 -1.54 -20.54 16.27
CA GLU A 402 -2.56 -21.59 16.20
C GLU A 402 -2.66 -22.19 14.79
N VAL A 403 -2.65 -21.32 13.76
CA VAL A 403 -2.66 -21.73 12.35
C VAL A 403 -1.45 -22.61 12.02
N GLN A 404 -0.25 -22.22 12.43
CA GLN A 404 0.95 -23.01 12.16
C GLN A 404 0.85 -24.39 12.81
N LEU A 405 0.37 -24.50 14.05
CA LEU A 405 0.17 -25.77 14.72
C LEU A 405 -0.86 -26.65 14.00
N ALA A 406 -1.94 -26.04 13.50
CA ALA A 406 -2.97 -26.77 12.74
C ALA A 406 -2.42 -27.28 11.40
N VAL A 407 -1.77 -26.41 10.61
CA VAL A 407 -1.26 -26.75 9.28
C VAL A 407 -0.22 -27.86 9.32
N ILE A 408 0.72 -27.82 10.29
CA ILE A 408 1.74 -28.88 10.42
C ILE A 408 1.24 -30.14 11.17
N GLY A 409 -0.07 -30.22 11.48
CA GLY A 409 -0.69 -31.40 12.11
C GLY A 409 -0.35 -31.61 13.59
N ARG A 410 0.05 -30.55 14.30
CA ARG A 410 0.35 -30.59 15.75
C ARG A 410 -0.87 -30.30 16.62
N LYS A 411 -1.94 -29.76 16.01
CA LYS A 411 -3.20 -29.45 16.64
C LYS A 411 -4.33 -29.72 15.65
N ASP A 412 -5.51 -30.12 16.13
CA ASP A 412 -6.66 -30.25 15.26
C ASP A 412 -7.14 -28.87 14.80
N VAL A 413 -7.66 -28.76 13.56
CA VAL A 413 -8.07 -27.48 12.98
C VAL A 413 -9.19 -26.85 13.80
N SER A 414 -10.21 -27.61 14.19
CA SER A 414 -11.31 -27.11 15.03
C SER A 414 -10.83 -26.64 16.41
N GLU A 415 -9.87 -27.34 17.03
CA GLU A 415 -9.25 -26.89 18.27
C GLU A 415 -8.43 -25.61 18.09
N ALA A 416 -7.75 -25.44 16.94
CA ALA A 416 -7.01 -24.24 16.64
C ALA A 416 -7.94 -23.04 16.45
N VAL A 417 -9.05 -23.19 15.70
CA VAL A 417 -10.06 -22.14 15.51
C VAL A 417 -10.71 -21.77 16.86
N ALA A 418 -11.07 -22.75 17.69
CA ALA A 418 -11.61 -22.49 19.03
C ALA A 418 -10.59 -21.71 19.91
N ALA A 419 -9.30 -22.09 19.86
CA ALA A 419 -8.24 -21.41 20.59
C ALA A 419 -7.98 -19.97 20.07
N ILE A 420 -8.12 -19.72 18.76
CA ILE A 420 -8.07 -18.36 18.18
C ILE A 420 -9.18 -17.53 18.81
N ILE A 421 -10.44 -18.01 18.79
CA ILE A 421 -11.59 -17.28 19.33
C ILE A 421 -11.41 -17.01 20.84
N GLU A 422 -11.00 -18.00 21.62
CA GLU A 422 -10.78 -17.87 23.06
C GLU A 422 -9.65 -16.86 23.40
N ARG A 423 -8.51 -16.96 22.69
CA ARG A 423 -7.29 -16.17 23.02
C ARG A 423 -7.34 -14.76 22.46
N VAL A 424 -7.97 -14.55 21.30
CA VAL A 424 -8.07 -13.25 20.63
C VAL A 424 -9.29 -12.45 21.13
N GLY A 425 -10.40 -13.13 21.51
CA GLY A 425 -11.62 -12.47 21.98
C GLY A 425 -11.39 -11.36 23.01
N PRO A 426 -10.56 -11.56 24.07
CA PRO A 426 -10.26 -10.50 25.04
C PRO A 426 -9.44 -9.31 24.49
N MET A 427 -8.89 -9.41 23.28
CA MET A 427 -8.11 -8.35 22.64
C MET A 427 -8.98 -7.45 21.74
N MET A 428 -10.21 -7.91 21.42
CA MET A 428 -11.09 -7.18 20.53
C MET A 428 -11.57 -5.87 21.15
N PRO A 429 -11.78 -4.81 20.35
CA PRO A 429 -12.39 -3.59 20.82
C PRO A 429 -13.76 -3.84 21.43
N SER A 430 -14.10 -3.11 22.51
CA SER A 430 -15.39 -3.22 23.23
C SER A 430 -16.48 -2.37 22.58
#